data_0c297f1212127cc3340d0d5c7bc5f59d
#
_entry.id   0c297f1212127cc3340d0d5c7bc5f59d
#
_cell.length_a   1.000
_cell.length_b   1.000
_cell.length_c   1.000
_cell.angle_alpha   90.00
_cell.angle_beta   90.00
_cell.angle_gamma   90.00
#
_symmetry.space_group_name_H-M   'P 1'
#
loop_
_entity.id
_entity.type
_entity.pdbx_description
1 polymer ?
#
loop_
_entity_poly.entity_id
_entity_poly.type
_entity_poly.pdbx_seq_one_letter_code
_entity_poly.pdbx_strand_id
1 'polypeptide(L)'
;ADQLNHLVTGNDLLYGYTPYGASDYAAAHHDTLCYTLALPAVSLPAYYLFSLFGDDFRFAVVVLWSALLLALLLMVEFWYPEYARWRGIPWTWAGIISWGILFILNAALYRPFWFVRGVQPYDVGVYPEVAAIVFANSVAFALLAVVAFLIFREVFGSDRWGLFGLAATVCCSSYLFWSGNAKDHALVALLFAVAIYCFTLYLSRENALYLFGSFIAVGWTAFARPELGPALAIGFFLFGIAVAAGKGRREIGKAVLAAAGVPLGALPLIVNNWGLSGHPLVLPWVAGYAAAGANALPSGSGSLASAVAAQYTPPAGDLLAGLYGAFFESARAGSAAFFQVSPLSFFALLLAAAAGYAFLRRRPTGISARDARLLAFFALAAALVVIAYARSLPGMSASPGIVPDMRYLSPAYLPMLVVGVYGLKHAGLDADGVREALKTLFWLAVVDLPLIFVVLQVVAGKSPAAQVAFVTTLAYVFLAGT
;
A
#
# COMPACT_ATOMS: atom_id res chain seq x y z
N ALA A 1 8.18 3.79 -15.08
CA ALA A 1 8.43 3.26 -16.42
C ALA A 1 9.77 3.73 -16.94
N ASP A 2 10.05 5.05 -16.96
CA ASP A 2 11.29 5.62 -17.47
C ASP A 2 12.53 5.06 -16.79
N GLN A 3 12.51 4.91 -15.47
CA GLN A 3 13.60 4.30 -14.72
C GLN A 3 13.81 2.83 -15.08
N LEU A 4 12.75 2.06 -15.33
CA LEU A 4 12.87 0.68 -15.77
C LEU A 4 13.43 0.62 -17.19
N ASN A 5 12.96 1.49 -18.08
CA ASN A 5 13.47 1.57 -19.43
C ASN A 5 14.97 1.94 -19.42
N HIS A 6 15.38 2.94 -18.66
CA HIS A 6 16.79 3.31 -18.51
C HIS A 6 17.63 2.15 -17.96
N LEU A 7 17.12 1.44 -16.96
CA LEU A 7 17.79 0.29 -16.36
C LEU A 7 18.04 -0.84 -17.37
N VAL A 8 17.12 -1.03 -18.31
CA VAL A 8 17.15 -2.13 -19.30
C VAL A 8 17.88 -1.75 -20.57
N THR A 9 17.67 -0.54 -21.08
CA THR A 9 18.19 -0.11 -22.40
C THR A 9 19.36 0.84 -22.30
N GLY A 10 19.61 1.44 -21.15
CA GLY A 10 20.58 2.53 -20.98
C GLY A 10 20.18 3.85 -21.63
N ASN A 11 18.97 3.93 -22.21
CA ASN A 11 18.49 5.12 -22.89
C ASN A 11 17.50 5.90 -22.02
N ASP A 12 17.63 7.21 -21.99
CA ASP A 12 16.65 8.13 -21.40
C ASP A 12 15.47 8.28 -22.34
N LEU A 13 14.53 7.34 -22.29
CA LEU A 13 13.26 7.47 -22.99
C LEU A 13 12.33 8.28 -22.10
N LEU A 14 12.24 9.53 -22.39
CA LEU A 14 11.12 10.35 -21.98
C LEU A 14 9.89 9.90 -22.79
N TYR A 15 9.01 9.16 -22.19
CA TYR A 15 7.65 9.03 -22.69
C TYR A 15 7.09 10.45 -22.68
N GLY A 16 7.04 11.11 -23.81
CA GLY A 16 6.88 12.55 -24.01
C GLY A 16 5.62 13.20 -23.43
N TYR A 17 5.08 12.66 -22.36
CA TYR A 17 3.95 13.20 -21.63
C TYR A 17 4.27 13.31 -20.15
N THR A 18 4.71 14.48 -19.74
CA THR A 18 4.63 14.90 -18.35
C THR A 18 3.47 15.89 -18.21
N PRO A 19 2.56 15.70 -17.25
CA PRO A 19 1.48 16.66 -16.98
C PRO A 19 1.97 18.04 -16.50
N TYR A 20 3.28 18.21 -16.35
CA TYR A 20 3.97 19.38 -15.80
C TYR A 20 4.83 20.12 -16.82
N GLY A 21 4.46 20.15 -18.07
CA GLY A 21 5.25 20.84 -19.09
C GLY A 21 6.62 20.19 -19.29
N ALA A 22 6.83 19.59 -20.45
CA ALA A 22 7.99 18.76 -20.74
C ALA A 22 9.36 19.47 -20.54
N SER A 23 9.41 20.81 -20.57
CA SER A 23 10.65 21.59 -20.44
C SER A 23 11.24 21.57 -19.03
N ASP A 24 10.40 21.71 -18.00
CA ASP A 24 10.92 21.92 -16.64
C ASP A 24 11.30 20.59 -15.97
N TYR A 25 10.54 19.55 -16.24
CA TYR A 25 10.85 18.22 -15.71
C TYR A 25 12.04 17.59 -16.45
N ALA A 26 12.12 17.73 -17.76
CA ALA A 26 13.23 17.25 -18.53
C ALA A 26 14.53 17.99 -18.18
N ALA A 27 14.51 19.32 -18.02
CA ALA A 27 15.68 20.10 -17.63
C ALA A 27 16.19 19.75 -16.22
N ALA A 28 15.29 19.39 -15.29
CA ALA A 28 15.66 19.04 -13.94
C ALA A 28 16.13 17.58 -13.78
N HIS A 29 15.82 16.67 -14.72
CA HIS A 29 15.93 15.24 -14.54
C HIS A 29 16.63 14.51 -15.70
N HIS A 30 17.19 15.27 -16.64
CA HIS A 30 17.67 14.75 -17.92
C HIS A 30 18.81 13.73 -17.83
N ASP A 31 19.61 13.73 -16.77
CA ASP A 31 20.79 12.88 -16.66
C ASP A 31 20.84 12.05 -15.38
N THR A 32 19.79 12.05 -14.55
CA THR A 32 19.82 11.33 -13.27
C THR A 32 18.56 10.56 -12.99
N LEU A 33 18.71 9.29 -12.62
CA LEU A 33 17.67 8.49 -12.01
C LEU A 33 17.32 9.08 -10.63
N CYS A 34 16.29 9.92 -10.58
CA CYS A 34 15.98 10.73 -9.39
C CYS A 34 15.40 9.95 -8.24
N TYR A 35 14.80 8.78 -8.51
CA TYR A 35 14.11 7.97 -7.51
C TYR A 35 14.86 6.66 -7.29
N THR A 36 14.54 5.99 -6.18
CA THR A 36 15.10 4.66 -5.91
C THR A 36 14.65 3.65 -6.96
N LEU A 37 15.51 2.69 -7.25
CA LEU A 37 15.26 1.63 -8.23
C LEU A 37 14.48 0.43 -7.62
N ALA A 38 13.88 0.56 -6.44
CA ALA A 38 13.19 -0.55 -5.78
C ALA A 38 12.09 -1.17 -6.64
N LEU A 39 11.14 -0.36 -7.11
CA LEU A 39 10.05 -0.86 -7.95
C LEU A 39 10.54 -1.31 -9.34
N PRO A 40 11.40 -0.55 -10.06
CA PRO A 40 12.03 -1.02 -11.29
C PRO A 40 12.71 -2.38 -11.14
N ALA A 41 13.53 -2.57 -10.11
CA ALA A 41 14.25 -3.82 -9.89
C ALA A 41 13.31 -5.01 -9.66
N VAL A 42 12.26 -4.83 -8.85
CA VAL A 42 11.24 -5.87 -8.61
C VAL A 42 10.44 -6.18 -9.87
N SER A 43 10.33 -5.23 -10.80
CA SER A 43 9.58 -5.38 -12.05
C SER A 43 10.39 -6.07 -13.17
N LEU A 44 11.71 -6.21 -13.04
CA LEU A 44 12.55 -6.83 -14.06
C LEU A 44 12.09 -8.23 -14.51
N PRO A 45 11.72 -9.17 -13.61
CA PRO A 45 11.25 -10.48 -14.04
C PRO A 45 10.01 -10.40 -14.94
N ALA A 46 9.05 -9.52 -14.61
CA ALA A 46 7.85 -9.31 -15.42
C ALA A 46 8.19 -8.66 -16.76
N TYR A 47 9.12 -7.69 -16.76
CA TYR A 47 9.59 -7.05 -17.98
C TYR A 47 10.18 -8.08 -18.97
N TYR A 48 11.11 -8.91 -18.52
CA TYR A 48 11.70 -9.94 -19.38
C TYR A 48 10.67 -10.95 -19.84
N LEU A 49 9.73 -11.36 -18.97
CA LEU A 49 8.64 -12.24 -19.36
C LEU A 49 7.78 -11.62 -20.47
N PHE A 50 7.38 -10.37 -20.34
CA PHE A 50 6.55 -9.70 -21.34
C PHE A 50 7.30 -9.42 -22.64
N SER A 51 8.59 -9.14 -22.56
CA SER A 51 9.44 -8.94 -23.73
C SER A 51 9.54 -10.18 -24.62
N LEU A 52 9.33 -11.39 -24.08
CA LEU A 52 9.29 -12.63 -24.87
C LEU A 52 8.10 -12.70 -25.83
N PHE A 53 7.03 -11.94 -25.55
CA PHE A 53 5.81 -11.93 -26.37
C PHE A 53 5.80 -10.77 -27.38
N GLY A 54 6.80 -9.89 -27.37
CA GLY A 54 6.85 -8.75 -28.28
C GLY A 54 5.57 -7.92 -28.26
N ASP A 55 4.98 -7.63 -29.41
CA ASP A 55 3.74 -6.84 -29.54
C ASP A 55 2.51 -7.52 -28.93
N ASP A 56 2.55 -8.84 -28.72
CA ASP A 56 1.46 -9.62 -28.15
C ASP A 56 1.49 -9.68 -26.61
N PHE A 57 2.41 -8.97 -25.95
CA PHE A 57 2.56 -9.01 -24.49
C PHE A 57 1.27 -8.65 -23.73
N ARG A 58 0.45 -7.77 -24.28
CA ARG A 58 -0.84 -7.40 -23.70
C ARG A 58 -1.81 -8.57 -23.61
N PHE A 59 -1.83 -9.38 -24.65
CA PHE A 59 -2.62 -10.61 -24.65
C PHE A 59 -2.10 -11.58 -23.59
N ALA A 60 -0.79 -11.75 -23.50
CA ALA A 60 -0.17 -12.56 -22.48
C ALA A 60 -0.53 -12.10 -21.05
N VAL A 61 -0.55 -10.77 -20.78
CA VAL A 61 -0.99 -10.22 -19.49
C VAL A 61 -2.44 -10.59 -19.19
N VAL A 62 -3.36 -10.38 -20.14
CA VAL A 62 -4.80 -10.70 -19.94
C VAL A 62 -4.99 -12.19 -19.70
N VAL A 63 -4.33 -13.04 -20.48
CA VAL A 63 -4.41 -14.51 -20.31
C VAL A 63 -3.82 -14.94 -18.96
N LEU A 64 -2.66 -14.40 -18.58
CA LEU A 64 -2.01 -14.73 -17.31
C LEU A 64 -2.88 -14.37 -16.11
N TRP A 65 -3.43 -13.15 -16.07
CA TRP A 65 -4.33 -12.74 -15.02
C TRP A 65 -5.59 -13.59 -14.95
N SER A 66 -6.18 -13.87 -16.09
CA SER A 66 -7.37 -14.70 -16.18
C SER A 66 -7.09 -16.13 -15.70
N ALA A 67 -5.94 -16.71 -16.10
CA ALA A 67 -5.52 -18.01 -15.65
C ALA A 67 -5.23 -18.08 -14.15
N LEU A 68 -4.57 -17.07 -13.58
CA LEU A 68 -4.29 -16.98 -12.15
C LEU A 68 -5.60 -16.88 -11.34
N LEU A 69 -6.54 -16.05 -11.79
CA LEU A 69 -7.84 -15.92 -11.12
C LEU A 69 -8.63 -17.22 -11.17
N LEU A 70 -8.68 -17.88 -12.33
CA LEU A 70 -9.33 -19.17 -12.48
C LEU A 70 -8.67 -20.24 -11.59
N ALA A 71 -7.34 -20.31 -11.58
CA ALA A 71 -6.61 -21.22 -10.71
C ALA A 71 -6.93 -20.97 -9.23
N LEU A 72 -6.99 -19.70 -8.79
CA LEU A 72 -7.37 -19.35 -7.44
C LEU A 72 -8.77 -19.83 -7.07
N LEU A 73 -9.76 -19.62 -7.96
CA LEU A 73 -11.13 -20.10 -7.76
C LEU A 73 -11.20 -21.62 -7.61
N LEU A 74 -10.47 -22.35 -8.48
CA LEU A 74 -10.38 -23.81 -8.41
C LEU A 74 -9.67 -24.29 -7.13
N MET A 75 -8.63 -23.58 -6.69
CA MET A 75 -7.94 -23.90 -5.43
C MET A 75 -8.86 -23.73 -4.22
N VAL A 76 -9.69 -22.67 -4.20
CA VAL A 76 -10.67 -22.45 -3.11
C VAL A 76 -11.66 -23.60 -3.05
N GLU A 77 -12.16 -24.09 -4.20
CA GLU A 77 -13.06 -25.25 -4.22
C GLU A 77 -12.38 -26.52 -3.73
N PHE A 78 -11.14 -26.75 -4.16
CA PHE A 78 -10.40 -27.96 -3.80
C PHE A 78 -10.01 -28.02 -2.32
N TRP A 79 -9.55 -26.91 -1.75
CA TRP A 79 -9.04 -26.89 -0.37
C TRP A 79 -10.07 -26.47 0.68
N TYR A 80 -11.14 -25.81 0.27
CA TYR A 80 -12.18 -25.31 1.17
C TYR A 80 -13.60 -25.66 0.67
N PRO A 81 -13.91 -26.95 0.41
CA PRO A 81 -15.21 -27.34 -0.17
C PRO A 81 -16.41 -26.96 0.72
N GLU A 82 -16.22 -26.85 2.01
CA GLU A 82 -17.25 -26.40 2.97
C GLU A 82 -17.61 -24.92 2.83
N TYR A 83 -16.68 -24.08 2.39
CA TYR A 83 -16.94 -22.67 2.07
C TYR A 83 -17.41 -22.49 0.63
N ALA A 84 -17.16 -23.46 -0.22
CA ALA A 84 -17.49 -23.41 -1.65
C ALA A 84 -18.96 -23.78 -1.96
N ARG A 85 -19.82 -24.00 -0.97
CA ARG A 85 -21.23 -24.39 -1.19
C ARG A 85 -22.21 -23.50 -0.46
N TRP A 86 -23.18 -22.96 -1.18
CA TRP A 86 -24.33 -22.25 -0.63
C TRP A 86 -25.61 -22.93 -1.07
N ARG A 87 -26.42 -23.41 -0.11
CA ARG A 87 -27.65 -24.16 -0.41
C ARG A 87 -27.47 -25.28 -1.44
N GLY A 88 -26.29 -25.94 -1.42
CA GLY A 88 -25.95 -27.01 -2.36
C GLY A 88 -25.40 -26.57 -3.72
N ILE A 89 -25.36 -25.28 -4.00
CA ILE A 89 -24.77 -24.75 -5.25
C ILE A 89 -23.29 -24.44 -4.99
N PRO A 90 -22.36 -25.00 -5.78
CA PRO A 90 -20.95 -24.65 -5.69
C PRO A 90 -20.73 -23.18 -6.07
N TRP A 91 -20.21 -22.39 -5.15
CA TRP A 91 -19.86 -20.98 -5.40
C TRP A 91 -18.85 -20.79 -6.53
N THR A 92 -18.00 -21.78 -6.70
CA THR A 92 -16.99 -21.82 -7.74
C THR A 92 -17.59 -21.64 -9.11
N TRP A 93 -18.78 -22.21 -9.37
CA TRP A 93 -19.47 -22.01 -10.64
C TRP A 93 -19.88 -20.56 -10.85
N ALA A 94 -20.40 -19.90 -9.82
CA ALA A 94 -20.71 -18.47 -9.91
C ALA A 94 -19.44 -17.64 -10.17
N GLY A 95 -18.34 -17.99 -9.48
CA GLY A 95 -17.03 -17.38 -9.72
C GLY A 95 -16.50 -17.62 -11.13
N ILE A 96 -16.58 -18.83 -11.66
CA ILE A 96 -16.16 -19.18 -13.02
C ILE A 96 -17.01 -18.45 -14.06
N ILE A 97 -18.33 -18.38 -13.86
CA ILE A 97 -19.21 -17.63 -14.76
C ILE A 97 -18.87 -16.14 -14.74
N SER A 98 -18.69 -15.54 -13.55
CA SER A 98 -18.30 -14.14 -13.43
C SER A 98 -16.94 -13.88 -14.05
N TRP A 99 -15.96 -14.77 -13.84
CA TRP A 99 -14.68 -14.71 -14.50
C TRP A 99 -14.82 -14.74 -16.02
N GLY A 100 -15.62 -15.66 -16.57
CA GLY A 100 -15.86 -15.77 -18.01
C GLY A 100 -16.50 -14.51 -18.60
N ILE A 101 -17.49 -13.95 -17.90
CA ILE A 101 -18.13 -12.70 -18.30
C ILE A 101 -17.10 -11.56 -18.27
N LEU A 102 -16.32 -11.39 -17.19
CA LEU A 102 -15.30 -10.36 -17.09
C LEU A 102 -14.19 -10.51 -18.13
N PHE A 103 -13.78 -11.76 -18.43
CA PHE A 103 -12.81 -12.02 -19.48
C PHE A 103 -13.33 -11.60 -20.87
N ILE A 104 -14.56 -12.01 -21.20
CA ILE A 104 -15.19 -11.64 -22.47
C ILE A 104 -15.39 -10.13 -22.58
N LEU A 105 -15.90 -9.49 -21.53
CA LEU A 105 -16.07 -8.05 -21.50
C LEU A 105 -14.74 -7.31 -21.62
N ASN A 106 -13.72 -7.77 -20.92
CA ASN A 106 -12.38 -7.19 -21.00
C ASN A 106 -11.81 -7.35 -22.42
N ALA A 107 -11.86 -8.55 -22.99
CA ALA A 107 -11.40 -8.81 -24.35
C ALA A 107 -12.18 -8.01 -25.40
N ALA A 108 -13.50 -7.83 -25.23
CA ALA A 108 -14.36 -7.14 -26.18
C ALA A 108 -14.30 -5.61 -26.04
N LEU A 109 -14.32 -5.08 -24.81
CA LEU A 109 -14.43 -3.64 -24.56
C LEU A 109 -13.08 -2.93 -24.52
N TYR A 110 -12.07 -3.55 -23.94
CA TYR A 110 -10.73 -2.97 -23.90
C TYR A 110 -10.01 -3.09 -25.23
N ARG A 111 -10.33 -4.09 -26.04
CA ARG A 111 -9.66 -4.32 -27.31
C ARG A 111 -8.17 -3.97 -27.23
N PRO A 112 -7.43 -4.51 -26.29
CA PRO A 112 -6.07 -4.08 -25.98
C PRO A 112 -5.13 -4.14 -27.20
N PHE A 113 -5.54 -4.88 -28.23
CA PHE A 113 -4.78 -5.09 -29.47
C PHE A 113 -5.13 -4.13 -30.59
N TRP A 114 -6.27 -3.44 -30.52
CA TRP A 114 -6.78 -2.64 -31.64
C TRP A 114 -6.76 -1.15 -31.39
N PHE A 115 -6.59 -0.73 -30.17
CA PHE A 115 -6.65 0.67 -29.81
C PHE A 115 -5.44 1.49 -30.26
N VAL A 116 -4.37 0.86 -30.71
CA VAL A 116 -3.08 1.51 -30.85
C VAL A 116 -2.71 1.80 -32.30
N ARG A 117 -3.30 1.11 -33.25
CA ARG A 117 -2.98 1.36 -34.67
C ARG A 117 -3.89 2.44 -35.24
N GLY A 118 -3.42 3.68 -35.25
CA GLY A 118 -3.99 4.72 -36.10
C GLY A 118 -4.54 5.95 -35.43
N VAL A 119 -4.28 6.24 -34.17
CA VAL A 119 -4.66 7.51 -33.54
C VAL A 119 -3.41 8.34 -33.23
N GLN A 120 -2.96 9.06 -34.22
CA GLN A 120 -1.99 10.14 -34.09
C GLN A 120 -2.63 11.32 -33.32
N PRO A 121 -1.91 12.03 -32.45
CA PRO A 121 -0.50 11.99 -32.10
C PRO A 121 -0.24 11.23 -30.76
N TYR A 122 -1.21 10.54 -30.21
CA TYR A 122 -1.17 9.88 -28.88
C TYR A 122 -1.15 8.37 -29.00
N ASP A 123 -0.46 7.85 -29.98
CA ASP A 123 -0.17 6.43 -30.09
C ASP A 123 0.83 6.02 -29.01
N VAL A 124 0.44 6.29 -27.76
CA VAL A 124 1.17 5.85 -26.59
C VAL A 124 0.87 4.38 -26.44
N GLY A 125 1.61 3.57 -27.15
CA GLY A 125 1.61 2.14 -26.91
C GLY A 125 1.80 1.91 -25.43
N VAL A 126 1.05 0.98 -24.83
CA VAL A 126 1.39 0.54 -23.48
C VAL A 126 2.69 -0.26 -23.63
N TYR A 127 3.75 0.32 -23.19
CA TYR A 127 5.08 -0.27 -23.28
C TYR A 127 5.24 -1.42 -22.28
N PRO A 128 6.03 -2.44 -22.59
CA PRO A 128 6.28 -3.59 -21.70
C PRO A 128 6.72 -3.16 -20.30
N GLU A 129 7.44 -2.04 -20.19
CA GLU A 129 7.92 -1.47 -18.92
C GLU A 129 6.76 -1.01 -18.03
N VAL A 130 5.76 -0.36 -18.61
CA VAL A 130 4.56 0.07 -17.87
C VAL A 130 3.78 -1.15 -17.39
N ALA A 131 3.55 -2.11 -18.28
CA ALA A 131 2.86 -3.34 -17.93
C ALA A 131 3.59 -4.13 -16.86
N ALA A 132 4.92 -4.23 -16.93
CA ALA A 132 5.74 -4.93 -15.95
C ALA A 132 5.64 -4.29 -14.55
N ILE A 133 5.68 -2.95 -14.47
CA ILE A 133 5.53 -2.24 -13.20
C ILE A 133 4.12 -2.40 -12.62
N VAL A 134 3.09 -2.28 -13.45
CA VAL A 134 1.69 -2.48 -13.01
C VAL A 134 1.48 -3.92 -12.56
N PHE A 135 2.04 -4.89 -13.27
CA PHE A 135 1.97 -6.29 -12.87
C PHE A 135 2.68 -6.53 -11.53
N ALA A 136 3.89 -6.00 -11.35
CA ALA A 136 4.63 -6.10 -10.08
C ALA A 136 3.83 -5.49 -8.91
N ASN A 137 3.19 -4.33 -9.12
CA ASN A 137 2.33 -3.72 -8.11
C ASN A 137 1.08 -4.56 -7.81
N SER A 138 0.50 -5.18 -8.82
CA SER A 138 -0.66 -6.07 -8.62
C SER A 138 -0.27 -7.32 -7.82
N VAL A 139 0.91 -7.90 -8.09
CA VAL A 139 1.48 -8.99 -7.27
C VAL A 139 1.76 -8.52 -5.85
N ALA A 140 2.35 -7.33 -5.68
CA ALA A 140 2.59 -6.75 -4.36
C ALA A 140 1.28 -6.57 -3.58
N PHE A 141 0.21 -6.13 -4.24
CA PHE A 141 -1.11 -5.99 -3.62
C PHE A 141 -1.71 -7.35 -3.23
N ALA A 142 -1.60 -8.36 -4.07
CA ALA A 142 -2.05 -9.71 -3.74
C ALA A 142 -1.30 -10.26 -2.50
N LEU A 143 0.02 -10.07 -2.45
CA LEU A 143 0.83 -10.44 -1.28
C LEU A 143 0.48 -9.60 -0.04
N LEU A 144 0.18 -8.31 -0.20
CA LEU A 144 -0.32 -7.45 0.89
C LEU A 144 -1.60 -8.02 1.49
N ALA A 145 -2.55 -8.47 0.64
CA ALA A 145 -3.78 -9.11 1.10
C ALA A 145 -3.52 -10.40 1.89
N VAL A 146 -2.57 -11.22 1.45
CA VAL A 146 -2.12 -12.42 2.20
C VAL A 146 -1.49 -12.04 3.54
N VAL A 147 -0.62 -11.03 3.57
CA VAL A 147 0.00 -10.56 4.82
C VAL A 147 -1.05 -9.99 5.76
N ALA A 148 -2.04 -9.26 5.25
CA ALA A 148 -3.17 -8.78 6.04
C ALA A 148 -3.96 -9.94 6.67
N PHE A 149 -4.28 -10.99 5.88
CA PHE A 149 -4.86 -12.22 6.41
C PHE A 149 -4.06 -12.78 7.59
N LEU A 150 -2.74 -12.88 7.42
CA LEU A 150 -1.86 -13.44 8.46
C LEU A 150 -1.82 -12.56 9.71
N ILE A 151 -1.79 -11.23 9.56
CA ILE A 151 -1.84 -10.28 10.68
C ILE A 151 -3.15 -10.44 11.45
N PHE A 152 -4.29 -10.39 10.76
CA PHE A 152 -5.60 -10.50 11.40
C PHE A 152 -5.79 -11.86 12.08
N ARG A 153 -5.36 -12.94 11.43
CA ARG A 153 -5.37 -14.27 12.04
C ARG A 153 -4.55 -14.34 13.34
N GLU A 154 -3.34 -13.75 13.33
CA GLU A 154 -2.47 -13.76 14.53
C GLU A 154 -3.03 -12.88 15.65
N VAL A 155 -3.61 -11.71 15.33
CA VAL A 155 -4.18 -10.77 16.30
C VAL A 155 -5.49 -11.29 16.89
N PHE A 156 -6.38 -11.81 16.06
CA PHE A 156 -7.74 -12.18 16.47
C PHE A 156 -7.95 -13.68 16.74
N GLY A 157 -6.96 -14.51 16.39
CA GLY A 157 -6.92 -15.92 16.75
C GLY A 157 -7.78 -16.85 15.89
N SER A 158 -8.27 -16.44 14.71
CA SER A 158 -9.00 -17.33 13.81
C SER A 158 -8.88 -16.95 12.34
N ASP A 159 -9.05 -17.96 11.47
CA ASP A 159 -9.02 -17.78 10.01
C ASP A 159 -10.18 -16.92 9.51
N ARG A 160 -11.32 -16.91 10.18
CA ARG A 160 -12.46 -16.04 9.82
C ARG A 160 -12.07 -14.56 9.93
N TRP A 161 -11.43 -14.19 11.01
CA TRP A 161 -10.88 -12.83 11.17
C TRP A 161 -9.76 -12.54 10.16
N GLY A 162 -8.95 -13.56 9.83
CA GLY A 162 -7.96 -13.46 8.75
C GLY A 162 -8.62 -13.11 7.42
N LEU A 163 -9.68 -13.83 7.04
CA LEU A 163 -10.45 -13.57 5.81
C LEU A 163 -11.12 -12.19 5.83
N PHE A 164 -11.63 -11.76 6.98
CA PHE A 164 -12.19 -10.43 7.12
C PHE A 164 -11.14 -9.34 6.90
N GLY A 165 -9.94 -9.50 7.48
CA GLY A 165 -8.83 -8.58 7.29
C GLY A 165 -8.34 -8.52 5.83
N LEU A 166 -8.26 -9.68 5.16
CA LEU A 166 -7.99 -9.75 3.73
C LEU A 166 -9.05 -8.98 2.93
N ALA A 167 -10.32 -9.26 3.17
CA ALA A 167 -11.43 -8.60 2.49
C ALA A 167 -11.42 -7.08 2.72
N ALA A 168 -11.25 -6.64 3.97
CA ALA A 168 -11.15 -5.22 4.32
C ALA A 168 -9.97 -4.52 3.62
N THR A 169 -8.84 -5.24 3.46
CA THR A 169 -7.66 -4.72 2.76
C THR A 169 -7.91 -4.61 1.25
N VAL A 170 -8.53 -5.63 0.66
CA VAL A 170 -8.88 -5.62 -0.78
C VAL A 170 -9.92 -4.56 -1.09
N CYS A 171 -10.88 -4.32 -0.20
CA CYS A 171 -11.89 -3.28 -0.36
C CYS A 171 -11.36 -1.85 -0.11
N CYS A 172 -10.12 -1.70 0.39
CA CYS A 172 -9.52 -0.39 0.52
C CYS A 172 -9.24 0.21 -0.87
N SER A 173 -10.01 1.22 -1.26
CA SER A 173 -9.97 1.81 -2.60
C SER A 173 -8.59 2.36 -2.97
N SER A 174 -7.82 2.87 -2.00
CA SER A 174 -6.46 3.34 -2.23
C SER A 174 -5.53 2.20 -2.65
N TYR A 175 -5.55 1.08 -1.96
CA TYR A 175 -4.72 -0.06 -2.30
C TYR A 175 -5.08 -0.62 -3.67
N LEU A 176 -6.38 -0.74 -3.95
CA LEU A 176 -6.88 -1.22 -5.23
C LEU A 176 -6.45 -0.28 -6.37
N PHE A 177 -6.60 1.04 -6.18
CA PHE A 177 -6.20 2.03 -7.18
C PHE A 177 -4.70 1.98 -7.46
N TRP A 178 -3.86 1.97 -6.41
CA TRP A 178 -2.40 2.01 -6.59
C TRP A 178 -1.84 0.68 -7.09
N SER A 179 -2.54 -0.44 -6.92
CA SER A 179 -2.14 -1.71 -7.53
C SER A 179 -2.17 -1.70 -9.06
N GLY A 180 -3.06 -0.90 -9.64
CA GLY A 180 -3.19 -0.71 -11.09
C GLY A 180 -2.35 0.42 -11.67
N ASN A 181 -1.49 1.07 -10.89
CA ASN A 181 -0.70 2.22 -11.31
C ASN A 181 0.80 1.95 -11.31
N ALA A 182 1.53 2.68 -12.16
CA ALA A 182 2.99 2.58 -12.25
C ALA A 182 3.71 3.43 -11.17
N LYS A 183 3.27 3.32 -9.91
CA LYS A 183 3.82 3.98 -8.72
C LYS A 183 4.13 2.93 -7.64
N ASP A 184 5.06 3.20 -6.78
CA ASP A 184 5.60 2.27 -5.77
C ASP A 184 4.72 2.05 -4.53
N HIS A 185 3.54 2.66 -4.44
CA HIS A 185 2.71 2.65 -3.24
C HIS A 185 2.26 1.26 -2.79
N ALA A 186 1.92 0.37 -3.73
CA ALA A 186 1.55 -1.01 -3.39
C ALA A 186 2.74 -1.80 -2.84
N LEU A 187 3.93 -1.63 -3.43
CA LEU A 187 5.16 -2.24 -2.95
C LEU A 187 5.51 -1.75 -1.54
N VAL A 188 5.44 -0.42 -1.30
CA VAL A 188 5.69 0.17 0.01
C VAL A 188 4.73 -0.35 1.06
N ALA A 189 3.44 -0.42 0.74
CA ALA A 189 2.42 -0.97 1.64
C ALA A 189 2.71 -2.44 1.99
N LEU A 190 3.11 -3.25 1.02
CA LEU A 190 3.51 -4.64 1.25
C LEU A 190 4.73 -4.74 2.18
N LEU A 191 5.81 -4.01 1.89
CA LEU A 191 7.04 -4.07 2.71
C LEU A 191 6.77 -3.62 4.15
N PHE A 192 5.98 -2.58 4.32
CA PHE A 192 5.55 -2.12 5.63
C PHE A 192 4.65 -3.15 6.34
N ALA A 193 3.72 -3.79 5.62
CA ALA A 193 2.88 -4.85 6.18
C ALA A 193 3.72 -6.06 6.64
N VAL A 194 4.75 -6.45 5.87
CA VAL A 194 5.69 -7.51 6.28
C VAL A 194 6.44 -7.11 7.54
N ALA A 195 6.90 -5.86 7.65
CA ALA A 195 7.55 -5.37 8.85
C ALA A 195 6.62 -5.45 10.08
N ILE A 196 5.37 -5.00 9.91
CA ILE A 196 4.33 -5.09 10.95
C ILE A 196 4.04 -6.55 11.31
N TYR A 197 3.88 -7.43 10.34
CA TYR A 197 3.60 -8.85 10.59
C TYR A 197 4.71 -9.51 11.39
N CYS A 198 5.95 -9.34 10.99
CA CYS A 198 7.10 -9.87 11.72
C CYS A 198 7.15 -9.31 13.15
N PHE A 199 6.89 -8.02 13.34
CA PHE A 199 6.84 -7.43 14.68
C PHE A 199 5.68 -7.98 15.52
N THR A 200 4.51 -8.20 14.90
CA THR A 200 3.35 -8.84 15.55
C THR A 200 3.70 -10.24 16.04
N LEU A 201 4.41 -11.02 15.20
CA LEU A 201 4.91 -12.34 15.61
C LEU A 201 5.92 -12.27 16.77
N TYR A 202 6.79 -11.25 16.79
CA TYR A 202 7.68 -11.01 17.94
C TYR A 202 6.88 -10.74 19.22
N LEU A 203 5.84 -9.90 19.15
CA LEU A 203 5.00 -9.61 20.31
C LEU A 203 4.20 -10.82 20.79
N SER A 204 3.77 -11.70 19.88
CA SER A 204 2.98 -12.89 20.20
C SER A 204 3.84 -14.09 20.63
N ARG A 205 4.99 -14.32 19.99
CA ARG A 205 5.81 -15.53 20.14
C ARG A 205 7.12 -15.30 20.86
N GLU A 206 7.44 -14.06 21.19
CA GLU A 206 8.62 -13.65 21.97
C GLU A 206 9.98 -14.07 21.37
N ASN A 207 10.02 -14.33 20.07
CA ASN A 207 11.24 -14.75 19.38
C ASN A 207 11.90 -13.57 18.63
N ALA A 208 13.14 -13.24 19.01
CA ALA A 208 13.90 -12.13 18.46
C ALA A 208 14.19 -12.27 16.95
N LEU A 209 14.11 -13.47 16.37
CA LEU A 209 14.26 -13.65 14.93
C LEU A 209 13.14 -12.94 14.14
N TYR A 210 11.92 -12.90 14.68
CA TYR A 210 10.84 -12.13 14.05
C TYR A 210 11.11 -10.63 14.14
N LEU A 211 11.68 -10.15 15.24
CA LEU A 211 12.08 -8.75 15.35
C LEU A 211 13.19 -8.42 14.35
N PHE A 212 14.18 -9.29 14.17
CA PHE A 212 15.21 -9.15 13.15
C PHE A 212 14.60 -9.11 11.72
N GLY A 213 13.66 -10.02 11.41
CA GLY A 213 12.92 -10.01 10.14
C GLY A 213 12.13 -8.72 9.92
N SER A 214 11.51 -8.17 10.98
CA SER A 214 10.84 -6.86 10.93
C SER A 214 11.81 -5.75 10.55
N PHE A 215 12.99 -5.71 11.15
CA PHE A 215 14.01 -4.71 10.83
C PHE A 215 14.60 -4.86 9.42
N ILE A 216 14.75 -6.08 8.90
CA ILE A 216 15.09 -6.29 7.47
C ILE A 216 14.02 -5.66 6.58
N ALA A 217 12.74 -5.92 6.86
CA ALA A 217 11.63 -5.36 6.07
C ALA A 217 11.57 -3.82 6.17
N VAL A 218 11.90 -3.24 7.33
CA VAL A 218 12.07 -1.78 7.49
C VAL A 218 13.20 -1.26 6.61
N GLY A 219 14.33 -1.95 6.54
CA GLY A 219 15.43 -1.59 5.64
C GLY A 219 15.02 -1.61 4.15
N TRP A 220 14.30 -2.63 3.73
CA TRP A 220 13.70 -2.68 2.39
C TRP A 220 12.66 -1.59 2.15
N THR A 221 11.88 -1.23 3.18
CA THR A 221 10.95 -0.09 3.09
C THR A 221 11.73 1.22 2.88
N ALA A 222 12.90 1.39 3.51
CA ALA A 222 13.78 2.51 3.26
C ALA A 222 14.31 2.54 1.82
N PHE A 223 14.54 1.39 1.19
CA PHE A 223 14.92 1.32 -0.22
C PHE A 223 13.77 1.79 -1.14
N ALA A 224 12.55 1.39 -0.86
CA ALA A 224 11.39 1.84 -1.64
C ALA A 224 11.03 3.32 -1.34
N ARG A 225 11.08 3.72 -0.06
CA ARG A 225 10.75 5.07 0.44
C ARG A 225 11.72 5.50 1.54
N PRO A 226 12.82 6.18 1.16
CA PRO A 226 13.85 6.58 2.12
C PRO A 226 13.35 7.49 3.24
N GLU A 227 12.32 8.28 2.99
CA GLU A 227 11.70 9.14 4.00
C GLU A 227 10.96 8.36 5.09
N LEU A 228 10.41 7.20 4.76
CA LEU A 228 9.66 6.37 5.71
C LEU A 228 10.58 5.48 6.57
N GLY A 229 11.64 4.96 5.97
CA GLY A 229 12.53 4.00 6.62
C GLY A 229 13.09 4.43 7.97
N PRO A 230 13.70 5.62 8.11
CA PRO A 230 14.25 6.08 9.39
C PRO A 230 13.21 6.22 10.50
N ALA A 231 12.03 6.75 10.18
CA ALA A 231 10.94 6.88 11.16
C ALA A 231 10.52 5.51 11.70
N LEU A 232 10.37 4.52 10.81
CA LEU A 232 10.03 3.15 11.19
C LEU A 232 11.17 2.49 11.99
N ALA A 233 12.42 2.65 11.55
CA ALA A 233 13.57 2.05 12.22
C ALA A 233 13.67 2.54 13.67
N ILE A 234 13.58 3.85 13.89
CA ILE A 234 13.65 4.46 15.23
C ILE A 234 12.45 4.04 16.06
N GLY A 235 11.23 4.18 15.54
CA GLY A 235 10.01 3.89 16.28
C GLY A 235 9.90 2.41 16.66
N PHE A 236 10.16 1.50 15.74
CA PHE A 236 10.13 0.05 16.01
C PHE A 236 11.26 -0.36 16.96
N PHE A 237 12.44 0.24 16.84
CA PHE A 237 13.54 -0.01 17.77
C PHE A 237 13.17 0.41 19.20
N LEU A 238 12.70 1.63 19.39
CA LEU A 238 12.33 2.13 20.71
C LEU A 238 11.19 1.30 21.33
N PHE A 239 10.18 0.95 20.54
CA PHE A 239 9.09 0.10 21.00
C PHE A 239 9.58 -1.32 21.34
N GLY A 240 10.43 -1.90 20.49
CA GLY A 240 11.05 -3.20 20.74
C GLY A 240 11.88 -3.24 22.02
N ILE A 241 12.68 -2.18 22.26
CA ILE A 241 13.44 -2.02 23.51
C ILE A 241 12.51 -1.89 24.71
N ALA A 242 11.44 -1.08 24.61
CA ALA A 242 10.46 -0.92 25.70
C ALA A 242 9.80 -2.26 26.07
N VAL A 243 9.42 -3.06 25.08
CA VAL A 243 8.90 -4.42 25.31
C VAL A 243 9.95 -5.35 25.92
N ALA A 244 11.18 -5.32 25.42
CA ALA A 244 12.28 -6.15 25.92
C ALA A 244 12.69 -5.78 27.35
N ALA A 245 12.66 -4.49 27.70
CA ALA A 245 12.99 -3.99 29.03
C ALA A 245 12.09 -4.57 30.12
N GLY A 246 10.80 -4.77 29.81
CA GLY A 246 9.87 -5.46 30.71
C GLY A 246 10.23 -6.93 31.00
N LYS A 247 11.14 -7.54 30.21
CA LYS A 247 11.54 -8.95 30.32
C LYS A 247 12.97 -9.15 30.86
N GLY A 248 13.77 -8.09 30.90
CA GLY A 248 15.11 -8.11 31.48
C GLY A 248 16.25 -7.80 30.49
N ARG A 249 17.46 -7.65 31.05
CA ARG A 249 18.65 -7.17 30.30
C ARG A 249 19.02 -8.04 29.10
N ARG A 250 18.85 -9.36 29.20
CA ARG A 250 19.18 -10.29 28.11
C ARG A 250 18.29 -10.06 26.88
N GLU A 251 17.02 -9.78 27.09
CA GLU A 251 16.08 -9.51 26.00
C GLU A 251 16.34 -8.14 25.35
N ILE A 252 16.76 -7.15 26.12
CA ILE A 252 17.25 -5.87 25.56
C ILE A 252 18.44 -6.14 24.63
N GLY A 253 19.43 -6.95 25.04
CA GLY A 253 20.57 -7.30 24.20
C GLY A 253 20.14 -7.98 22.88
N LYS A 254 19.16 -8.89 22.92
CA LYS A 254 18.60 -9.49 21.70
C LYS A 254 17.88 -8.48 20.80
N ALA A 255 17.14 -7.55 21.39
CA ALA A 255 16.44 -6.51 20.62
C ALA A 255 17.43 -5.54 19.94
N VAL A 256 18.51 -5.16 20.65
CA VAL A 256 19.60 -4.37 20.07
C VAL A 256 20.28 -5.12 18.93
N LEU A 257 20.59 -6.40 19.10
CA LEU A 257 21.19 -7.22 18.05
C LEU A 257 20.24 -7.37 16.85
N ALA A 258 18.95 -7.54 17.08
CA ALA A 258 17.96 -7.62 16.02
C ALA A 258 17.91 -6.37 15.14
N ALA A 259 18.24 -5.19 15.70
CA ALA A 259 18.29 -3.94 14.94
C ALA A 259 19.36 -3.93 13.82
N ALA A 260 20.34 -4.86 13.86
CA ALA A 260 21.26 -5.09 12.75
C ALA A 260 20.53 -5.53 11.45
N GLY A 261 19.26 -5.94 11.54
CA GLY A 261 18.40 -6.18 10.38
C GLY A 261 18.16 -4.94 9.54
N VAL A 262 18.14 -3.72 10.14
CA VAL A 262 17.92 -2.47 9.37
C VAL A 262 19.02 -2.24 8.34
N PRO A 263 20.31 -2.15 8.69
CA PRO A 263 21.37 -1.93 7.70
C PRO A 263 21.45 -3.10 6.71
N LEU A 264 21.19 -4.33 7.11
CA LEU A 264 21.17 -5.48 6.22
C LEU A 264 20.04 -5.34 5.17
N GLY A 265 18.84 -4.99 5.60
CA GLY A 265 17.72 -4.73 4.71
C GLY A 265 17.88 -3.48 3.84
N ALA A 266 18.67 -2.50 4.30
CA ALA A 266 18.96 -1.27 3.56
C ALA A 266 20.16 -1.40 2.57
N LEU A 267 20.82 -2.55 2.51
CA LEU A 267 21.92 -2.76 1.54
C LEU A 267 21.54 -2.40 0.11
N PRO A 268 20.34 -2.77 -0.42
CA PRO A 268 19.94 -2.36 -1.76
C PRO A 268 19.88 -0.83 -1.93
N LEU A 269 19.42 -0.09 -0.91
CA LEU A 269 19.44 1.38 -0.92
C LEU A 269 20.84 1.93 -0.98
N ILE A 270 21.76 1.38 -0.16
CA ILE A 270 23.16 1.81 -0.11
C ILE A 270 23.84 1.59 -1.48
N VAL A 271 23.62 0.41 -2.09
CA VAL A 271 24.15 0.09 -3.42
C VAL A 271 23.54 1.00 -4.48
N ASN A 272 22.23 1.24 -4.45
CA ASN A 272 21.54 2.16 -5.34
C ASN A 272 22.09 3.58 -5.25
N ASN A 273 22.26 4.09 -4.04
CA ASN A 273 22.80 5.43 -3.84
C ASN A 273 24.24 5.51 -4.32
N TRP A 274 25.08 4.53 -4.01
CA TRP A 274 26.45 4.50 -4.48
C TRP A 274 26.53 4.50 -6.00
N GLY A 275 25.72 3.67 -6.67
CA GLY A 275 25.70 3.58 -8.13
C GLY A 275 25.22 4.86 -8.82
N LEU A 276 24.26 5.58 -8.22
CA LEU A 276 23.63 6.74 -8.85
C LEU A 276 24.21 8.09 -8.42
N SER A 277 24.63 8.22 -7.15
CA SER A 277 25.15 9.49 -6.61
C SER A 277 26.67 9.47 -6.35
N GLY A 278 27.29 8.30 -6.48
CA GLY A 278 28.70 8.11 -6.10
C GLY A 278 28.94 8.07 -4.59
N HIS A 279 27.88 8.18 -3.77
CA HIS A 279 28.00 8.21 -2.32
C HIS A 279 26.91 7.35 -1.64
N PRO A 280 27.24 6.41 -0.74
CA PRO A 280 26.31 5.41 -0.21
C PRO A 280 25.13 6.01 0.60
N LEU A 281 25.31 7.19 1.19
CA LEU A 281 24.33 7.84 2.06
C LEU A 281 23.67 9.06 1.41
N VAL A 282 23.99 9.40 0.16
CA VAL A 282 23.37 10.52 -0.55
C VAL A 282 22.32 10.00 -1.50
N LEU A 283 21.10 10.45 -1.30
CA LEU A 283 19.97 10.08 -2.16
C LEU A 283 20.14 10.69 -3.56
N PRO A 284 19.83 9.95 -4.64
CA PRO A 284 20.10 10.38 -6.01
C PRO A 284 19.48 11.75 -6.34
N TRP A 285 18.25 12.04 -5.90
CA TRP A 285 17.63 13.33 -6.14
C TRP A 285 18.32 14.50 -5.45
N VAL A 286 18.96 14.27 -4.28
CA VAL A 286 19.76 15.32 -3.60
C VAL A 286 21.00 15.63 -4.40
N ALA A 287 21.66 14.60 -4.94
CA ALA A 287 22.82 14.77 -5.82
C ALA A 287 22.45 15.47 -7.13
N GLY A 288 21.32 15.12 -7.73
CA GLY A 288 20.82 15.74 -8.97
C GLY A 288 20.48 17.22 -8.78
N TYR A 289 19.83 17.60 -7.70
CA TYR A 289 19.56 19.01 -7.40
C TYR A 289 20.83 19.81 -7.15
N ALA A 290 21.84 19.23 -6.50
CA ALA A 290 23.12 19.87 -6.29
C ALA A 290 23.89 20.06 -7.62
N ALA A 291 23.86 19.08 -8.52
CA ALA A 291 24.51 19.15 -9.82
C ALA A 291 23.83 20.16 -10.77
N ALA A 292 22.50 20.28 -10.69
CA ALA A 292 21.73 21.24 -11.50
C ALA A 292 21.89 22.71 -11.05
N GLY A 293 22.71 22.98 -10.03
CA GLY A 293 22.90 24.35 -9.51
C GLY A 293 21.60 24.95 -8.91
N ALA A 294 20.57 24.13 -8.75
CA ALA A 294 19.34 24.56 -8.13
C ALA A 294 19.60 24.83 -6.64
N ASN A 295 19.47 26.09 -6.22
CA ASN A 295 19.49 26.53 -4.83
C ASN A 295 18.34 25.94 -4.00
N ALA A 296 17.89 24.76 -4.34
CA ALA A 296 16.72 24.08 -3.79
C ALA A 296 17.01 23.29 -2.51
N LEU A 297 18.27 23.14 -2.12
CA LEU A 297 18.58 22.81 -0.74
C LEU A 297 18.33 24.06 0.10
N PRO A 298 17.56 23.98 1.20
CA PRO A 298 17.42 25.12 2.09
C PRO A 298 18.80 25.67 2.38
N SER A 299 19.05 26.90 1.96
CA SER A 299 20.31 27.61 2.15
C SER A 299 20.65 27.57 3.65
N GLY A 300 21.64 26.75 4.01
CA GLY A 300 22.09 26.58 5.39
C GLY A 300 22.31 25.13 5.84
N SER A 301 21.91 24.11 5.06
CA SER A 301 22.06 22.72 5.50
C SER A 301 23.34 22.09 4.95
N GLY A 302 24.47 22.41 5.51
CA GLY A 302 25.78 21.84 5.12
C GLY A 302 26.01 20.38 5.53
N SER A 303 25.01 19.67 6.10
CA SER A 303 25.16 18.29 6.52
C SER A 303 23.95 17.43 6.17
N LEU A 304 24.20 16.13 5.92
CA LEU A 304 23.14 15.12 5.74
C LEU A 304 22.15 15.11 6.90
N ALA A 305 22.62 15.32 8.14
CA ALA A 305 21.80 15.36 9.33
C ALA A 305 20.79 16.52 9.30
N SER A 306 21.15 17.68 8.80
CA SER A 306 20.23 18.82 8.67
C SER A 306 19.22 18.62 7.54
N ALA A 307 19.60 17.97 6.44
CA ALA A 307 18.68 17.61 5.37
C ALA A 307 17.65 16.56 5.84
N VAL A 308 18.08 15.55 6.58
CA VAL A 308 17.21 14.56 7.20
C VAL A 308 16.30 15.20 8.25
N ALA A 309 16.84 16.06 9.14
CA ALA A 309 16.04 16.76 10.13
C ALA A 309 14.98 17.68 9.48
N ALA A 310 15.34 18.38 8.41
CA ALA A 310 14.41 19.22 7.65
C ALA A 310 13.25 18.42 7.04
N GLN A 311 13.47 17.15 6.68
CA GLN A 311 12.44 16.27 6.15
C GLN A 311 11.31 16.01 7.18
N TYR A 312 11.65 15.90 8.45
CA TYR A 312 10.69 15.59 9.52
C TYR A 312 10.19 16.83 10.29
N THR A 313 10.63 18.04 9.92
CA THR A 313 10.17 19.28 10.56
C THR A 313 8.97 19.83 9.79
N PRO A 314 7.75 19.77 10.33
CA PRO A 314 6.58 20.35 9.67
C PRO A 314 6.69 21.87 9.62
N PRO A 315 6.18 22.54 8.58
CA PRO A 315 6.06 24.00 8.57
C PRO A 315 5.16 24.44 9.73
N ALA A 316 5.63 25.45 10.46
CA ALA A 316 4.89 25.98 11.61
C ALA A 316 3.54 26.55 11.16
N GLY A 317 2.47 26.17 11.82
CA GLY A 317 1.13 26.74 11.66
C GLY A 317 0.11 25.86 10.92
N ASP A 318 0.53 25.01 9.97
CA ASP A 318 -0.40 24.31 9.08
C ASP A 318 -0.59 22.83 9.36
N LEU A 319 0.12 22.26 10.35
CA LEU A 319 0.10 20.82 10.62
C LEU A 319 -1.30 20.33 11.02
N LEU A 320 -1.99 21.03 11.91
CA LEU A 320 -3.33 20.63 12.37
C LEU A 320 -4.35 20.72 11.24
N ALA A 321 -4.31 21.79 10.44
CA ALA A 321 -5.16 21.95 9.27
C ALA A 321 -4.86 20.88 8.23
N GLY A 322 -3.57 20.58 7.98
CA GLY A 322 -3.15 19.52 7.08
C GLY A 322 -3.58 18.13 7.56
N LEU A 323 -3.49 17.84 8.85
CA LEU A 323 -4.00 16.60 9.44
C LEU A 323 -5.52 16.49 9.29
N TYR A 324 -6.25 17.56 9.65
CA TYR A 324 -7.70 17.59 9.50
C TYR A 324 -8.10 17.35 8.04
N GLY A 325 -7.49 18.09 7.10
CA GLY A 325 -7.74 17.93 5.67
C GLY A 325 -7.44 16.52 5.19
N ALA A 326 -6.30 15.93 5.57
CA ALA A 326 -5.91 14.60 5.16
C ALA A 326 -6.85 13.49 5.68
N PHE A 327 -7.36 13.62 6.89
CA PHE A 327 -8.17 12.58 7.52
C PHE A 327 -9.67 12.72 7.29
N PHE A 328 -10.20 13.95 7.17
CA PHE A 328 -11.64 14.24 7.19
C PHE A 328 -12.18 14.98 5.99
N GLU A 329 -11.36 15.77 5.28
CA GLU A 329 -11.85 16.55 4.14
C GLU A 329 -11.49 15.94 2.79
N SER A 330 -12.48 15.84 1.92
CA SER A 330 -12.21 15.74 0.50
C SER A 330 -11.96 17.16 -0.03
N ALA A 331 -10.72 17.57 -0.08
CA ALA A 331 -10.35 18.96 -0.33
C ALA A 331 -10.72 19.48 -1.73
N ARG A 332 -11.01 18.61 -2.70
CA ARG A 332 -11.42 18.97 -4.09
C ARG A 332 -12.23 17.86 -4.73
N ALA A 333 -13.02 18.21 -5.75
CA ALA A 333 -13.69 17.22 -6.58
C ALA A 333 -12.70 16.18 -7.07
N GLY A 334 -12.79 14.97 -6.54
CA GLY A 334 -11.94 13.85 -6.92
C GLY A 334 -10.91 13.39 -5.92
N SER A 335 -10.65 14.07 -4.80
CA SER A 335 -9.82 13.57 -3.71
C SER A 335 -10.68 13.03 -2.56
N ALA A 336 -10.28 11.90 -1.99
CA ALA A 336 -10.96 11.29 -0.85
C ALA A 336 -10.08 11.39 0.40
N ALA A 337 -10.66 11.73 1.54
CA ALA A 337 -9.99 11.74 2.83
C ALA A 337 -9.68 10.32 3.31
N PHE A 338 -8.74 10.19 4.25
CA PHE A 338 -8.29 8.91 4.79
C PHE A 338 -9.45 8.01 5.26
N PHE A 339 -10.37 8.56 6.04
CA PHE A 339 -11.52 7.79 6.55
C PHE A 339 -12.60 7.53 5.51
N GLN A 340 -12.64 8.28 4.42
CA GLN A 340 -13.50 7.96 3.26
C GLN A 340 -12.93 6.77 2.47
N VAL A 341 -11.61 6.68 2.35
CA VAL A 341 -10.91 5.57 1.67
C VAL A 341 -10.96 4.29 2.51
N SER A 342 -10.88 4.42 3.83
CA SER A 342 -10.86 3.31 4.78
C SER A 342 -11.82 3.56 5.95
N PRO A 343 -13.15 3.43 5.73
CA PRO A 343 -14.16 3.73 6.76
C PRO A 343 -14.01 2.90 8.03
N LEU A 344 -13.60 1.63 7.90
CA LEU A 344 -13.33 0.76 9.05
C LEU A 344 -12.26 1.34 9.99
N SER A 345 -11.32 2.09 9.46
CA SER A 345 -10.28 2.75 10.25
C SER A 345 -10.84 3.84 11.19
N PHE A 346 -12.05 4.36 10.92
CA PHE A 346 -12.71 5.33 11.79
C PHE A 346 -13.04 4.75 13.17
N PHE A 347 -13.34 3.46 13.25
CA PHE A 347 -13.58 2.79 14.52
C PHE A 347 -12.35 2.77 15.44
N ALA A 348 -11.15 2.97 14.91
CA ALA A 348 -9.96 3.18 15.74
C ALA A 348 -10.05 4.45 16.60
N LEU A 349 -10.65 5.53 16.08
CA LEU A 349 -10.88 6.75 16.85
C LEU A 349 -11.91 6.51 17.95
N LEU A 350 -12.98 5.77 17.66
CA LEU A 350 -14.02 5.43 18.65
C LEU A 350 -13.44 4.56 19.77
N LEU A 351 -12.58 3.58 19.43
CA LEU A 351 -11.87 2.76 20.40
C LEU A 351 -10.94 3.61 21.27
N ALA A 352 -10.17 4.52 20.66
CA ALA A 352 -9.27 5.41 21.38
C ALA A 352 -10.05 6.34 22.32
N ALA A 353 -11.18 6.90 21.88
CA ALA A 353 -12.06 7.72 22.69
C ALA A 353 -12.65 6.94 23.88
N ALA A 354 -13.12 5.70 23.63
CA ALA A 354 -13.66 4.82 24.68
C ALA A 354 -12.59 4.43 25.70
N ALA A 355 -11.37 4.09 25.24
CA ALA A 355 -10.24 3.78 26.11
C ALA A 355 -9.81 5.00 26.93
N GLY A 356 -9.73 6.19 26.32
CA GLY A 356 -9.45 7.46 26.99
C GLY A 356 -10.51 7.80 28.05
N TYR A 357 -11.79 7.64 27.72
CA TYR A 357 -12.88 7.84 28.69
C TYR A 357 -12.79 6.87 29.88
N ALA A 358 -12.55 5.57 29.60
CA ALA A 358 -12.38 4.57 30.65
C ALA A 358 -11.18 4.91 31.56
N PHE A 359 -10.06 5.32 30.99
CA PHE A 359 -8.90 5.78 31.74
C PHE A 359 -9.21 6.97 32.65
N LEU A 360 -9.84 8.03 32.11
CA LEU A 360 -10.24 9.21 32.89
C LEU A 360 -11.21 8.87 34.03
N ARG A 361 -12.10 7.90 33.81
CA ARG A 361 -13.06 7.41 34.81
C ARG A 361 -12.51 6.31 35.71
N ARG A 362 -11.23 5.95 35.56
CA ARG A 362 -10.59 4.83 36.27
C ARG A 362 -11.37 3.51 36.16
N ARG A 363 -12.06 3.29 35.04
CA ARG A 363 -12.79 2.05 34.75
C ARG A 363 -11.89 1.07 34.01
N PRO A 364 -12.04 -0.25 34.23
CA PRO A 364 -11.33 -1.23 33.42
C PRO A 364 -11.77 -1.12 31.96
N THR A 365 -10.81 -1.15 31.04
CA THR A 365 -11.06 -1.07 29.60
C THR A 365 -11.56 -2.40 29.02
N GLY A 366 -11.47 -3.50 29.76
CA GLY A 366 -11.73 -4.86 29.26
C GLY A 366 -10.67 -5.38 28.23
N ILE A 367 -9.65 -4.56 27.92
CA ILE A 367 -8.59 -4.93 26.98
C ILE A 367 -7.50 -5.69 27.73
N SER A 368 -7.10 -6.88 27.22
CA SER A 368 -6.01 -7.64 27.82
C SER A 368 -4.66 -6.92 27.67
N ALA A 369 -3.69 -7.20 28.55
CA ALA A 369 -2.35 -6.60 28.46
C ALA A 369 -1.63 -6.96 27.13
N ARG A 370 -1.91 -8.14 26.57
CA ARG A 370 -1.41 -8.55 25.25
C ARG A 370 -2.01 -7.67 24.17
N ASP A 371 -3.34 -7.54 24.16
CA ASP A 371 -4.04 -6.78 23.15
C ASP A 371 -3.69 -5.29 23.23
N ALA A 372 -3.54 -4.75 24.45
CA ALA A 372 -3.11 -3.38 24.66
C ALA A 372 -1.71 -3.11 24.04
N ARG A 373 -0.79 -4.06 24.16
CA ARG A 373 0.54 -3.95 23.51
C ARG A 373 0.45 -4.01 22.00
N LEU A 374 -0.36 -4.90 21.45
CA LEU A 374 -0.58 -5.01 20.02
C LEU A 374 -1.23 -3.74 19.46
N LEU A 375 -2.29 -3.25 20.09
CA LEU A 375 -2.97 -2.02 19.69
C LEU A 375 -2.04 -0.79 19.75
N ALA A 376 -1.23 -0.69 20.82
CA ALA A 376 -0.23 0.37 20.94
C ALA A 376 0.80 0.31 19.83
N PHE A 377 1.24 -0.90 19.44
CA PHE A 377 2.16 -1.09 18.33
C PHE A 377 1.52 -0.67 16.98
N PHE A 378 0.29 -1.09 16.68
CA PHE A 378 -0.38 -0.71 15.44
C PHE A 378 -0.66 0.80 15.39
N ALA A 379 -1.09 1.41 16.50
CA ALA A 379 -1.26 2.85 16.59
C ALA A 379 0.06 3.61 16.36
N LEU A 380 1.16 3.12 16.97
CA LEU A 380 2.49 3.67 16.72
C LEU A 380 2.89 3.52 15.26
N ALA A 381 2.70 2.36 14.66
CA ALA A 381 3.04 2.10 13.26
C ALA A 381 2.32 3.08 12.32
N ALA A 382 1.03 3.33 12.54
CA ALA A 382 0.27 4.34 11.80
C ALA A 382 0.80 5.76 12.04
N ALA A 383 1.07 6.11 13.30
CA ALA A 383 1.60 7.44 13.66
C ALA A 383 2.97 7.72 13.02
N LEU A 384 3.84 6.70 12.93
CA LEU A 384 5.16 6.84 12.29
C LEU A 384 5.03 7.15 10.79
N VAL A 385 4.03 6.60 10.09
CA VAL A 385 3.75 6.97 8.70
C VAL A 385 3.33 8.43 8.62
N VAL A 386 2.43 8.88 9.49
CA VAL A 386 1.99 10.29 9.54
C VAL A 386 3.17 11.22 9.85
N ILE A 387 4.03 10.86 10.79
CA ILE A 387 5.23 11.63 11.14
C ILE A 387 6.19 11.73 9.95
N ALA A 388 6.44 10.61 9.25
CA ALA A 388 7.32 10.59 8.10
C ALA A 388 6.87 11.56 6.98
N TYR A 389 5.57 11.76 6.85
CA TYR A 389 4.99 12.64 5.83
C TYR A 389 4.42 13.95 6.38
N ALA A 390 4.65 14.27 7.65
CA ALA A 390 4.10 15.46 8.31
C ALA A 390 4.39 16.76 7.55
N ARG A 391 5.60 16.88 6.99
CA ARG A 391 5.99 18.04 6.18
C ARG A 391 5.19 18.19 4.89
N SER A 392 4.79 17.07 4.30
CA SER A 392 4.07 17.04 3.02
C SER A 392 2.56 17.15 3.17
N LEU A 393 2.02 16.97 4.38
CA LEU A 393 0.58 16.98 4.64
C LEU A 393 -0.12 18.27 4.19
N PRO A 394 0.40 19.48 4.46
CA PRO A 394 -0.23 20.71 3.98
C PRO A 394 -0.33 20.81 2.46
N GLY A 395 0.65 20.27 1.74
CA GLY A 395 0.67 20.23 0.28
C GLY A 395 -0.20 19.13 -0.34
N MET A 396 -0.51 18.08 0.43
CA MET A 396 -1.33 16.96 -0.06
C MET A 396 -2.77 17.39 -0.37
N SER A 397 -3.33 18.30 0.41
CA SER A 397 -4.67 18.87 0.16
C SER A 397 -4.70 19.80 -1.05
N ALA A 398 -3.55 20.28 -1.51
CA ALA A 398 -3.41 21.20 -2.62
C ALA A 398 -2.98 20.53 -3.94
N SER A 399 -2.59 19.26 -3.90
CA SER A 399 -2.11 18.53 -5.08
C SER A 399 -3.26 18.32 -6.07
N PRO A 400 -3.15 18.83 -7.32
CA PRO A 400 -4.22 18.69 -8.27
C PRO A 400 -4.27 17.26 -8.82
N GLY A 401 -5.26 16.50 -8.35
CA GLY A 401 -5.94 15.68 -9.29
C GLY A 401 -5.44 14.30 -9.65
N ILE A 402 -4.80 13.53 -8.77
CA ILE A 402 -4.87 12.08 -8.93
C ILE A 402 -5.51 11.52 -7.65
N VAL A 403 -6.72 11.09 -7.80
CA VAL A 403 -7.50 10.47 -6.75
C VAL A 403 -7.11 9.02 -6.60
N PRO A 404 -7.04 8.51 -5.39
CA PRO A 404 -7.14 9.17 -4.09
C PRO A 404 -5.76 9.64 -3.64
N ASP A 405 -5.62 10.90 -3.35
CA ASP A 405 -4.33 11.52 -3.09
C ASP A 405 -3.70 11.16 -1.72
N MET A 406 -4.30 10.25 -1.01
CA MET A 406 -3.76 9.70 0.23
C MET A 406 -2.63 8.69 0.00
N ARG A 407 -2.00 8.74 -1.18
CA ARG A 407 -0.92 7.82 -1.59
C ARG A 407 0.19 7.68 -0.56
N TYR A 408 0.64 8.80 0.02
CA TYR A 408 1.72 8.80 1.01
C TYR A 408 1.30 8.21 2.35
N LEU A 409 0.01 8.33 2.71
CA LEU A 409 -0.54 7.73 3.92
C LEU A 409 -1.03 6.29 3.70
N SER A 410 -0.95 5.76 2.48
CA SER A 410 -1.43 4.42 2.18
C SER A 410 -0.87 3.31 3.09
N PRO A 411 0.40 3.34 3.54
CA PRO A 411 0.87 2.34 4.49
C PRO A 411 0.12 2.35 5.83
N ALA A 412 -0.45 3.49 6.25
CA ALA A 412 -1.16 3.61 7.52
C ALA A 412 -2.54 2.94 7.53
N TYR A 413 -3.14 2.61 6.37
CA TYR A 413 -4.46 1.98 6.32
C TYR A 413 -4.49 0.64 7.05
N LEU A 414 -3.54 -0.25 6.78
CA LEU A 414 -3.54 -1.59 7.37
C LEU A 414 -3.45 -1.58 8.90
N PRO A 415 -2.50 -0.88 9.56
CA PRO A 415 -2.50 -0.81 11.01
C PRO A 415 -3.74 -0.14 11.59
N MET A 416 -4.29 0.89 10.94
CA MET A 416 -5.54 1.51 11.38
C MET A 416 -6.75 0.59 11.18
N LEU A 417 -6.78 -0.23 10.13
CA LEU A 417 -7.80 -1.27 9.95
C LEU A 417 -7.78 -2.28 11.09
N VAL A 418 -6.60 -2.75 11.51
CA VAL A 418 -6.48 -3.69 12.64
C VAL A 418 -7.05 -3.09 13.92
N VAL A 419 -6.70 -1.83 14.23
CA VAL A 419 -7.22 -1.13 15.41
C VAL A 419 -8.73 -0.89 15.30
N GLY A 420 -9.21 -0.49 14.12
CA GLY A 420 -10.64 -0.26 13.85
C GLY A 420 -11.48 -1.53 14.00
N VAL A 421 -11.03 -2.63 13.42
CA VAL A 421 -11.69 -3.94 13.55
C VAL A 421 -11.66 -4.47 14.97
N TYR A 422 -10.59 -4.19 15.72
CA TYR A 422 -10.57 -4.47 17.16
C TYR A 422 -11.64 -3.67 17.90
N GLY A 423 -11.84 -2.41 17.52
CA GLY A 423 -12.92 -1.56 18.03
C GLY A 423 -14.30 -2.17 17.76
N LEU A 424 -14.56 -2.64 16.55
CA LEU A 424 -15.80 -3.33 16.17
C LEU A 424 -16.01 -4.60 16.99
N LYS A 425 -14.96 -5.42 17.14
CA LYS A 425 -15.02 -6.63 17.99
C LYS A 425 -15.37 -6.27 19.43
N HIS A 426 -14.77 -5.21 19.94
CA HIS A 426 -15.06 -4.74 21.31
C HIS A 426 -16.50 -4.16 21.44
N ALA A 427 -17.05 -3.65 20.36
CA ALA A 427 -18.43 -3.18 20.27
C ALA A 427 -19.46 -4.30 20.06
N GLY A 428 -19.04 -5.56 19.88
CA GLY A 428 -19.91 -6.72 19.80
C GLY A 428 -19.89 -7.48 18.48
N LEU A 429 -19.05 -7.10 17.51
CA LEU A 429 -18.90 -7.89 16.29
C LEU A 429 -18.21 -9.23 16.64
N ASP A 430 -18.96 -10.32 16.48
CA ASP A 430 -18.50 -11.68 16.74
C ASP A 430 -18.09 -12.43 15.46
N ALA A 431 -17.69 -13.69 15.62
CA ALA A 431 -17.25 -14.53 14.51
C ALA A 431 -18.40 -14.90 13.54
N ASP A 432 -19.63 -14.87 13.99
CA ASP A 432 -20.80 -15.16 13.14
C ASP A 432 -21.20 -13.91 12.35
N GLY A 433 -21.17 -12.74 12.95
CA GLY A 433 -21.26 -11.47 12.23
C GLY A 433 -20.21 -11.32 11.14
N VAL A 434 -18.94 -11.67 11.44
CA VAL A 434 -17.85 -11.71 10.44
C VAL A 434 -18.19 -12.67 9.29
N ARG A 435 -18.74 -13.84 9.58
CA ARG A 435 -19.13 -14.81 8.55
C ARG A 435 -20.24 -14.27 7.64
N GLU A 436 -21.25 -13.62 8.18
CA GLU A 436 -22.32 -13.02 7.39
C GLU A 436 -21.79 -11.83 6.55
N ALA A 437 -20.92 -11.01 7.13
CA ALA A 437 -20.25 -9.94 6.40
C ALA A 437 -19.45 -10.47 5.20
N LEU A 438 -18.67 -11.53 5.37
CA LEU A 438 -17.91 -12.16 4.29
C LEU A 438 -18.81 -12.76 3.21
N LYS A 439 -19.93 -13.38 3.58
CA LYS A 439 -20.91 -13.89 2.61
C LYS A 439 -21.53 -12.74 1.81
N THR A 440 -21.91 -11.66 2.47
CA THR A 440 -22.47 -10.47 1.82
C THR A 440 -21.45 -9.87 0.85
N LEU A 441 -20.21 -9.70 1.29
CA LEU A 441 -19.14 -9.18 0.44
C LEU A 441 -18.90 -10.06 -0.80
N PHE A 442 -18.86 -11.37 -0.60
CA PHE A 442 -18.69 -12.31 -1.71
C PHE A 442 -19.80 -12.17 -2.75
N TRP A 443 -21.07 -12.09 -2.29
CA TRP A 443 -22.21 -11.89 -3.19
C TRP A 443 -22.13 -10.57 -3.92
N LEU A 444 -21.83 -9.49 -3.24
CA LEU A 444 -21.63 -8.19 -3.86
C LEU A 444 -20.52 -8.28 -4.92
N ALA A 445 -19.39 -8.92 -4.59
CA ALA A 445 -18.30 -9.06 -5.54
C ALA A 445 -18.69 -9.88 -6.79
N VAL A 446 -19.40 -11.00 -6.61
CA VAL A 446 -19.79 -11.88 -7.72
C VAL A 446 -20.88 -11.28 -8.60
N VAL A 447 -21.85 -10.59 -8.01
CA VAL A 447 -22.99 -10.00 -8.74
C VAL A 447 -22.64 -8.63 -9.28
N ASP A 448 -21.96 -7.81 -8.47
CA ASP A 448 -21.72 -6.40 -8.80
C ASP A 448 -20.44 -6.16 -9.58
N LEU A 449 -19.42 -7.02 -9.49
CA LEU A 449 -18.18 -6.82 -10.27
C LEU A 449 -18.44 -6.70 -11.79
N PRO A 450 -19.22 -7.58 -12.43
CA PRO A 450 -19.57 -7.40 -13.84
C PRO A 450 -20.39 -6.14 -14.09
N LEU A 451 -21.35 -5.84 -13.21
CA LEU A 451 -22.18 -4.65 -13.32
C LEU A 451 -21.38 -3.36 -13.13
N ILE A 452 -20.50 -3.35 -12.12
CA ILE A 452 -19.55 -2.26 -11.84
C ILE A 452 -18.67 -2.00 -13.06
N PHE A 453 -18.12 -3.06 -13.64
CA PHE A 453 -17.28 -2.94 -14.82
C PHE A 453 -18.04 -2.28 -15.98
N VAL A 454 -19.27 -2.70 -16.25
CA VAL A 454 -20.11 -2.09 -17.26
C VAL A 454 -20.43 -0.63 -16.93
N VAL A 455 -20.83 -0.34 -15.69
CA VAL A 455 -21.15 1.04 -15.25
C VAL A 455 -19.93 1.95 -15.35
N LEU A 456 -18.77 1.51 -14.89
CA LEU A 456 -17.54 2.31 -14.95
C LEU A 456 -17.08 2.56 -16.38
N GLN A 457 -17.25 1.59 -17.29
CA GLN A 457 -16.81 1.73 -18.67
C GLN A 457 -17.82 2.46 -19.54
N VAL A 458 -19.12 2.27 -19.32
CA VAL A 458 -20.17 2.76 -20.22
C VAL A 458 -20.84 4.03 -19.69
N VAL A 459 -21.13 4.11 -18.39
CA VAL A 459 -21.94 5.18 -17.80
C VAL A 459 -21.09 6.26 -17.14
N ALA A 460 -20.14 5.89 -16.31
CA ALA A 460 -19.33 6.85 -15.55
C ALA A 460 -18.21 7.51 -16.37
N GLY A 461 -18.08 7.12 -17.64
CA GLY A 461 -16.97 7.53 -18.44
C GLY A 461 -15.63 7.12 -17.82
N LYS A 462 -14.55 7.70 -18.27
CA LYS A 462 -13.21 7.38 -17.77
C LYS A 462 -12.78 8.26 -16.58
N SER A 463 -13.72 8.90 -15.87
CA SER A 463 -13.39 9.78 -14.74
C SER A 463 -12.89 8.99 -13.54
N PRO A 464 -11.62 9.14 -13.12
CA PRO A 464 -11.09 8.50 -11.93
C PRO A 464 -11.89 8.85 -10.64
N ALA A 465 -12.43 10.06 -10.58
CA ALA A 465 -13.25 10.52 -9.46
C ALA A 465 -14.55 9.72 -9.32
N ALA A 466 -15.23 9.43 -10.43
CA ALA A 466 -16.42 8.60 -10.41
C ALA A 466 -16.10 7.16 -10.00
N GLN A 467 -14.97 6.63 -10.43
CA GLN A 467 -14.52 5.28 -10.02
C GLN A 467 -14.28 5.20 -8.52
N VAL A 468 -13.57 6.17 -7.94
CA VAL A 468 -13.32 6.21 -6.48
C VAL A 468 -14.63 6.41 -5.71
N ALA A 469 -15.46 7.36 -6.11
CA ALA A 469 -16.75 7.59 -5.47
C ALA A 469 -17.61 6.31 -5.47
N PHE A 470 -17.60 5.57 -6.57
CA PHE A 470 -18.34 4.33 -6.69
C PHE A 470 -17.80 3.23 -5.76
N VAL A 471 -16.47 3.00 -5.75
CA VAL A 471 -15.84 2.02 -4.87
C VAL A 471 -16.02 2.39 -3.40
N THR A 472 -15.95 3.68 -3.07
CA THR A 472 -16.20 4.17 -1.71
C THR A 472 -17.65 3.95 -1.31
N THR A 473 -18.61 4.23 -2.22
CA THR A 473 -20.03 3.97 -1.98
C THR A 473 -20.30 2.49 -1.71
N LEU A 474 -19.69 1.59 -2.48
CA LEU A 474 -19.80 0.15 -2.23
C LEU A 474 -19.25 -0.26 -0.87
N ALA A 475 -18.10 0.31 -0.47
CA ALA A 475 -17.55 0.06 0.86
C ALA A 475 -18.51 0.52 1.97
N TYR A 476 -19.19 1.67 1.81
CA TYR A 476 -20.21 2.14 2.75
C TYR A 476 -21.46 1.27 2.75
N VAL A 477 -21.94 0.86 1.57
CA VAL A 477 -23.10 -0.06 1.48
C VAL A 477 -22.77 -1.39 2.15
N PHE A 478 -21.55 -1.89 1.96
CA PHE A 478 -21.05 -3.08 2.65
C PHE A 478 -21.05 -2.90 4.17
N LEU A 479 -20.51 -1.79 4.68
CA LEU A 479 -20.50 -1.48 6.11
C LEU A 479 -21.90 -1.34 6.69
N ALA A 480 -22.84 -0.78 5.94
CA ALA A 480 -24.23 -0.64 6.39
C ALA A 480 -25.01 -1.96 6.32
N GLY A 481 -24.58 -2.90 5.49
CA GLY A 481 -25.21 -4.23 5.32
C GLY A 481 -24.70 -5.29 6.30
N THR A 482 -23.65 -4.97 7.06
CA THR A 482 -23.07 -5.82 8.12
C THR A 482 -23.57 -5.42 9.48
#